data_f8f623635e5fbc5440dce47e8e76259e
#
_entry.id   f8f623635e5fbc5440dce47e8e76259e
#
_cell.length_a   1.000
_cell.length_b   1.000
_cell.length_c   1.000
_cell.angle_alpha   90.00
_cell.angle_beta   90.00
_cell.angle_gamma   90.00
#
_symmetry.space_group_name_H-M   'P 1'
#
loop_
_entity.id
_entity.type
_entity.pdbx_description
1 polymer ?
#
loop_
_entity_poly.entity_id
_entity_poly.type
_entity_poly.pdbx_seq_one_letter_code
_entity_poly.pdbx_strand_id
1 'polypeptide(L)'
;MRIKQIEILLLFLAAAFSAAAQDIFSDMPNVVVHQDSAIVNLLNDKISGRERKPVEVQGYRVQLYSSNRQQTAKAEAFELEKRLTDMKLDYPVYVLYNPPFWKVRVGDFTTSEEASEAREELIKLLPDIVGDIYVVRDKITIIQ
;
A
#
# COMPACT_ATOMS: atom_id res chain seq x y z
N MET A 1 -41.37 51.71 -22.26
CA MET A 1 -40.13 51.77 -23.09
C MET A 1 -38.87 51.34 -22.32
N ARG A 2 -38.91 51.23 -21.00
CA ARG A 2 -37.73 50.83 -20.14
C ARG A 2 -37.54 49.32 -20.01
N ILE A 3 -38.60 48.54 -20.10
CA ILE A 3 -38.54 47.06 -19.90
C ILE A 3 -37.82 46.35 -21.04
N LYS A 4 -38.06 46.77 -22.31
CA LYS A 4 -37.39 46.16 -23.48
C LYS A 4 -35.87 46.41 -23.53
N GLN A 5 -35.41 47.52 -22.95
CA GLN A 5 -33.97 47.83 -22.88
C GLN A 5 -33.25 46.95 -21.85
N ILE A 6 -33.91 46.59 -20.76
CA ILE A 6 -33.37 45.70 -19.72
C ILE A 6 -33.25 44.28 -20.22
N GLU A 7 -34.24 43.78 -21.02
CA GLU A 7 -34.19 42.48 -21.63
C GLU A 7 -33.05 42.34 -22.64
N ILE A 8 -32.82 43.37 -23.46
CA ILE A 8 -31.71 43.40 -24.43
C ILE A 8 -30.36 43.44 -23.70
N LEU A 9 -30.24 44.18 -22.61
CA LEU A 9 -29.02 44.22 -21.82
C LEU A 9 -28.72 42.87 -21.11
N LEU A 10 -29.76 42.16 -20.64
CA LEU A 10 -29.63 40.83 -20.04
C LEU A 10 -29.23 39.76 -21.08
N LEU A 11 -29.73 39.89 -22.31
CA LEU A 11 -29.38 38.98 -23.41
C LEU A 11 -27.91 39.18 -23.85
N PHE A 12 -27.42 40.43 -23.85
CA PHE A 12 -26.01 40.71 -24.13
C PHE A 12 -25.06 40.25 -23.02
N LEU A 13 -25.51 40.30 -21.78
CA LEU A 13 -24.69 39.84 -20.63
C LEU A 13 -24.60 38.29 -20.63
N ALA A 14 -25.61 37.60 -21.06
CA ALA A 14 -25.61 36.11 -21.19
C ALA A 14 -24.69 35.62 -22.31
N ALA A 15 -24.54 36.39 -23.41
CA ALA A 15 -23.66 36.05 -24.52
C ALA A 15 -22.16 36.25 -24.21
N ALA A 16 -21.84 37.06 -23.21
CA ALA A 16 -20.43 37.28 -22.82
C ALA A 16 -19.83 36.21 -21.91
N PHE A 17 -20.67 35.29 -21.37
CA PHE A 17 -20.20 34.21 -20.48
C PHE A 17 -19.84 32.89 -21.17
N SER A 18 -20.08 32.78 -22.49
CA SER A 18 -19.83 31.52 -23.24
C SER A 18 -18.51 31.45 -23.99
N ALA A 19 -17.56 32.40 -23.76
CA ALA A 19 -16.30 32.45 -24.52
C ALA A 19 -15.04 32.24 -23.67
N ALA A 20 -15.11 31.51 -22.54
CA ALA A 20 -13.93 31.24 -21.70
C ALA A 20 -13.77 29.76 -21.33
N ALA A 21 -14.21 28.84 -22.19
CA ALA A 21 -13.71 27.46 -22.17
C ALA A 21 -12.55 27.39 -23.19
N GLN A 22 -11.46 28.08 -22.91
CA GLN A 22 -10.24 27.92 -23.67
C GLN A 22 -9.55 26.63 -23.17
N ASP A 23 -9.29 25.79 -24.14
CA ASP A 23 -8.54 24.55 -24.08
C ASP A 23 -7.18 24.79 -23.37
N ILE A 24 -7.11 24.50 -22.07
CA ILE A 24 -5.88 24.69 -21.27
C ILE A 24 -4.78 23.69 -21.71
N PHE A 25 -5.14 22.73 -22.57
CA PHE A 25 -4.24 21.66 -23.00
C PHE A 25 -3.51 21.94 -24.34
N SER A 26 -3.85 23.03 -25.07
CA SER A 26 -3.26 23.28 -26.39
C SER A 26 -1.86 23.91 -26.36
N ASP A 27 -1.39 24.38 -25.18
CA ASP A 27 -0.10 25.07 -25.06
C ASP A 27 0.94 24.37 -24.18
N MET A 28 0.79 23.04 -23.97
CA MET A 28 1.88 22.28 -23.34
C MET A 28 2.90 21.86 -24.41
N PRO A 29 4.12 22.44 -24.42
CA PRO A 29 5.17 21.95 -25.28
C PRO A 29 5.50 20.51 -24.87
N ASN A 30 5.19 19.59 -25.76
CA ASN A 30 5.67 18.20 -25.84
C ASN A 30 6.34 17.68 -24.54
N VAL A 31 5.55 17.49 -23.48
CA VAL A 31 6.04 16.82 -22.28
C VAL A 31 6.20 15.35 -22.66
N VAL A 32 7.41 14.96 -23.01
CA VAL A 32 7.79 13.55 -23.12
C VAL A 32 7.76 13.00 -21.70
N VAL A 33 6.62 12.47 -21.29
CA VAL A 33 6.51 11.73 -20.04
C VAL A 33 7.27 10.43 -20.25
N HIS A 34 8.51 10.38 -19.79
CA HIS A 34 9.21 9.12 -19.61
C HIS A 34 8.48 8.37 -18.46
N GLN A 35 7.38 7.72 -18.81
CA GLN A 35 6.76 6.77 -17.89
C GLN A 35 7.72 5.59 -17.75
N ASP A 36 8.07 5.31 -16.50
CA ASP A 36 8.84 4.11 -16.16
C ASP A 36 8.14 2.89 -16.79
N SER A 37 8.91 2.07 -17.49
CA SER A 37 8.40 0.86 -18.17
C SER A 37 7.61 -0.05 -17.23
N ALA A 38 7.92 -0.01 -15.93
CA ALA A 38 7.17 -0.71 -14.90
C ALA A 38 5.71 -0.21 -14.78
N ILE A 39 5.48 1.11 -14.88
CA ILE A 39 4.13 1.69 -14.83
C ILE A 39 3.34 1.36 -16.10
N VAL A 40 3.99 1.41 -17.27
CA VAL A 40 3.35 1.05 -18.55
C VAL A 40 2.97 -0.43 -18.56
N ASN A 41 3.81 -1.32 -18.03
CA ASN A 41 3.52 -2.74 -17.92
C ASN A 41 2.36 -3.02 -16.95
N LEU A 42 2.29 -2.34 -15.81
CA LEU A 42 1.17 -2.46 -14.87
C LEU A 42 -0.15 -1.97 -15.47
N LEU A 43 -0.13 -0.89 -16.28
CA LEU A 43 -1.31 -0.39 -16.97
C LEU A 43 -1.75 -1.34 -18.09
N ASN A 44 -0.81 -1.87 -18.87
CA ASN A 44 -1.10 -2.83 -19.93
C ASN A 44 -1.62 -4.17 -19.37
N ASP A 45 -1.12 -4.65 -18.24
CA ASP A 45 -1.64 -5.83 -17.54
C ASP A 45 -3.09 -5.61 -17.07
N LYS A 46 -3.42 -4.41 -16.58
CA LYS A 46 -4.78 -4.03 -16.20
C LYS A 46 -5.73 -3.91 -17.41
N ILE A 47 -5.25 -3.35 -18.51
CA ILE A 47 -6.04 -3.19 -19.77
C ILE A 47 -6.24 -4.53 -20.47
N SER A 48 -5.25 -5.45 -20.40
CA SER A 48 -5.34 -6.78 -21.00
C SER A 48 -6.16 -7.79 -20.19
N GLY A 49 -6.76 -7.36 -19.08
CA GLY A 49 -7.62 -8.22 -18.25
C GLY A 49 -6.88 -9.36 -17.52
N ARG A 50 -5.55 -9.32 -17.50
CA ARG A 50 -4.75 -10.19 -16.65
C ARG A 50 -4.71 -9.62 -15.24
N GLU A 51 -5.85 -9.72 -14.55
CA GLU A 51 -5.88 -9.51 -13.12
C GLU A 51 -4.97 -10.56 -12.48
N ARG A 52 -3.80 -10.12 -12.00
CA ARG A 52 -2.96 -10.95 -11.13
C ARG A 52 -3.77 -11.24 -9.88
N LYS A 53 -4.27 -12.47 -9.77
CA LYS A 53 -5.11 -12.83 -8.62
C LYS A 53 -4.22 -13.20 -7.45
N PRO A 54 -4.51 -12.67 -6.25
CA PRO A 54 -3.85 -13.12 -5.05
C PRO A 54 -4.20 -14.60 -4.80
N VAL A 55 -3.19 -15.43 -4.66
CA VAL A 55 -3.34 -16.87 -4.37
C VAL A 55 -2.72 -17.16 -3.02
N GLU A 56 -3.49 -17.81 -2.14
CA GLU A 56 -2.95 -18.33 -0.88
C GLU A 56 -2.17 -19.61 -1.12
N VAL A 57 -0.92 -19.62 -0.66
CA VAL A 57 -0.04 -20.78 -0.71
C VAL A 57 0.58 -21.03 0.65
N GLN A 58 1.09 -22.25 0.87
CA GLN A 58 1.92 -22.55 2.03
C GLN A 58 3.29 -21.91 1.85
N GLY A 59 3.73 -21.15 2.83
CA GLY A 59 5.01 -20.47 2.84
C GLY A 59 5.54 -20.31 4.26
N TYR A 60 6.36 -19.27 4.45
CA TYR A 60 7.05 -19.00 5.69
C TYR A 60 6.94 -17.52 6.04
N ARG A 61 6.90 -17.25 7.35
CA ARG A 61 6.99 -15.91 7.94
C ARG A 61 7.99 -15.91 9.08
N VAL A 62 8.54 -14.76 9.40
CA VAL A 62 9.33 -14.59 10.61
C VAL A 62 8.42 -14.08 11.72
N GLN A 63 8.29 -14.83 12.81
CA GLN A 63 7.55 -14.41 13.99
C GLN A 63 8.49 -13.67 14.94
N LEU A 64 8.08 -12.46 15.34
CA LEU A 64 8.85 -11.55 16.20
C LEU A 64 8.28 -11.46 17.61
N TYR A 65 7.00 -11.79 17.76
CA TYR A 65 6.30 -11.65 19.03
C TYR A 65 5.17 -12.67 19.16
N SER A 66 4.99 -13.20 20.36
CA SER A 66 3.85 -14.03 20.72
C SER A 66 3.58 -13.95 22.22
N SER A 67 2.40 -13.48 22.62
CA SER A 67 2.03 -13.37 24.03
C SER A 67 0.53 -13.59 24.24
N ASN A 68 0.18 -14.18 25.37
CA ASN A 68 -1.20 -14.39 25.83
C ASN A 68 -1.56 -13.51 27.03
N ARG A 69 -0.74 -12.51 27.37
CA ARG A 69 -1.02 -11.58 28.46
C ARG A 69 -2.26 -10.73 28.15
N GLN A 70 -3.36 -10.99 28.84
CA GLN A 70 -4.68 -10.40 28.49
C GLN A 70 -4.70 -8.87 28.48
N GLN A 71 -3.92 -8.22 29.36
CA GLN A 71 -3.95 -6.76 29.52
C GLN A 71 -2.97 -6.03 28.59
N THR A 72 -1.82 -6.63 28.25
CA THR A 72 -0.73 -5.92 27.60
C THR A 72 -0.40 -6.45 26.20
N ALA A 73 -0.63 -7.75 25.93
CA ALA A 73 -0.19 -8.40 24.68
C ALA A 73 -0.67 -7.70 23.42
N LYS A 74 -1.92 -7.18 23.41
CA LYS A 74 -2.44 -6.42 22.28
C LYS A 74 -1.67 -5.13 22.07
N ALA A 75 -1.46 -4.34 23.11
CA ALA A 75 -0.77 -3.06 23.02
C ALA A 75 0.69 -3.25 22.59
N GLU A 76 1.37 -4.24 23.18
CA GLU A 76 2.75 -4.60 22.83
C GLU A 76 2.89 -5.04 21.36
N ALA A 77 1.92 -5.81 20.84
CA ALA A 77 1.92 -6.24 19.45
C ALA A 77 1.79 -5.06 18.47
N PHE A 78 0.87 -4.11 18.74
CA PHE A 78 0.69 -2.92 17.90
C PHE A 78 1.85 -1.91 18.04
N GLU A 79 2.46 -1.82 19.21
CA GLU A 79 3.65 -1.00 19.41
C GLU A 79 4.83 -1.54 18.59
N LEU A 80 5.01 -2.87 18.57
CA LEU A 80 6.04 -3.50 17.75
C LEU A 80 5.75 -3.31 16.25
N GLU A 81 4.51 -3.49 15.79
CA GLU A 81 4.10 -3.21 14.40
C GLU A 81 4.48 -1.78 14.00
N LYS A 82 4.11 -0.80 14.82
CA LYS A 82 4.45 0.61 14.58
C LYS A 82 5.96 0.82 14.49
N ARG A 83 6.73 0.27 15.41
CA ARG A 83 8.19 0.34 15.39
C ARG A 83 8.78 -0.22 14.09
N LEU A 84 8.29 -1.38 13.63
CA LEU A 84 8.73 -2.01 12.38
C LEU A 84 8.35 -1.17 11.16
N THR A 85 7.15 -0.58 11.16
CA THR A 85 6.69 0.30 10.08
C THR A 85 7.53 1.59 10.01
N ASP A 86 7.86 2.17 11.15
CA ASP A 86 8.71 3.36 11.23
C ASP A 86 10.15 3.09 10.73
N MET A 87 10.63 1.85 10.86
CA MET A 87 11.92 1.39 10.31
C MET A 87 11.91 1.23 8.79
N LYS A 88 10.75 1.32 8.13
CA LYS A 88 10.57 1.18 6.66
C LYS A 88 11.19 -0.12 6.11
N LEU A 89 10.92 -1.22 6.77
CA LEU A 89 11.32 -2.54 6.28
C LEU A 89 10.65 -2.85 4.96
N ASP A 90 11.35 -3.53 4.06
CA ASP A 90 10.81 -3.98 2.76
C ASP A 90 9.86 -5.19 2.91
N TYR A 91 9.56 -5.61 4.13
CA TYR A 91 8.71 -6.75 4.43
C TYR A 91 7.35 -6.31 5.00
N PRO A 92 6.23 -6.92 4.57
CA PRO A 92 4.92 -6.68 5.18
C PRO A 92 4.91 -7.15 6.63
N VAL A 93 4.22 -6.40 7.49
CA VAL A 93 4.07 -6.69 8.92
C VAL A 93 2.62 -7.07 9.20
N TYR A 94 2.41 -8.14 9.96
CA TYR A 94 1.11 -8.68 10.30
C TYR A 94 0.94 -8.81 11.80
N VAL A 95 -0.09 -8.16 12.36
CA VAL A 95 -0.56 -8.40 13.73
C VAL A 95 -1.73 -9.37 13.68
N LEU A 96 -1.58 -10.51 14.33
CA LEU A 96 -2.54 -11.62 14.30
C LEU A 96 -3.03 -11.94 15.70
N TYR A 97 -4.32 -12.15 15.85
CA TYR A 97 -4.89 -12.70 17.08
C TYR A 97 -5.34 -14.15 16.85
N ASN A 98 -4.57 -15.08 17.38
CA ASN A 98 -4.93 -16.50 17.47
C ASN A 98 -5.19 -16.84 18.93
N PRO A 99 -6.44 -16.85 19.39
CA PRO A 99 -6.77 -17.01 20.81
C PRO A 99 -6.01 -18.15 21.48
N PRO A 100 -5.38 -17.92 22.63
CA PRO A 100 -5.35 -16.66 23.39
C PRO A 100 -4.16 -15.72 23.07
N PHE A 101 -3.42 -15.97 21.97
CA PHE A 101 -2.16 -15.30 21.65
C PHE A 101 -2.32 -14.14 20.67
N TRP A 102 -1.71 -13.00 20.99
CA TRP A 102 -1.34 -11.96 20.04
C TRP A 102 0.04 -12.26 19.46
N LYS A 103 0.17 -12.15 18.15
CA LYS A 103 1.41 -12.47 17.42
C LYS A 103 1.74 -11.36 16.43
N VAL A 104 3.04 -11.09 16.25
CA VAL A 104 3.55 -10.23 15.17
C VAL A 104 4.41 -11.09 14.26
N ARG A 105 4.10 -11.08 12.96
CA ARG A 105 4.81 -11.82 11.92
C ARG A 105 5.20 -10.88 10.79
N VAL A 106 6.32 -11.18 10.14
CA VAL A 106 6.90 -10.35 9.08
C VAL A 106 7.24 -11.21 7.88
N GLY A 107 6.99 -10.63 6.69
CA GLY A 107 7.33 -11.20 5.39
C GLY A 107 6.35 -12.26 4.88
N ASP A 108 6.42 -12.49 3.57
CA ASP A 108 5.72 -13.55 2.86
C ASP A 108 6.77 -14.29 2.02
N PHE A 109 7.43 -15.28 2.61
CA PHE A 109 8.52 -16.00 1.99
C PHE A 109 8.04 -17.33 1.43
N THR A 110 8.46 -17.65 0.21
CA THR A 110 8.09 -18.91 -0.44
C THR A 110 8.95 -20.07 0.03
N THR A 111 10.17 -19.78 0.47
CA THR A 111 11.13 -20.80 0.95
C THR A 111 11.54 -20.54 2.40
N SER A 112 12.01 -21.58 3.07
CA SER A 112 12.56 -21.50 4.44
C SER A 112 13.89 -20.76 4.49
N GLU A 113 14.65 -20.83 3.42
CA GLU A 113 15.95 -20.19 3.24
C GLU A 113 15.78 -18.68 3.22
N GLU A 114 14.88 -18.14 2.37
CA GLU A 114 14.55 -16.71 2.32
C GLU A 114 14.09 -16.18 3.69
N ALA A 115 13.20 -16.94 4.36
CA ALA A 115 12.74 -16.58 5.71
C ALA A 115 13.87 -16.57 6.75
N SER A 116 14.85 -17.46 6.61
CA SER A 116 16.00 -17.53 7.50
C SER A 116 16.97 -16.38 7.30
N GLU A 117 17.21 -15.96 6.06
CA GLU A 117 18.01 -14.77 5.73
C GLU A 117 17.36 -13.50 6.30
N ALA A 118 16.05 -13.33 6.07
CA ALA A 118 15.30 -12.22 6.65
C ALA A 118 15.32 -12.23 8.19
N ARG A 119 15.26 -13.42 8.81
CA ARG A 119 15.39 -13.56 10.26
C ARG A 119 16.73 -13.04 10.77
N GLU A 120 17.83 -13.36 10.09
CA GLU A 120 19.17 -12.89 10.48
C GLU A 120 19.30 -11.38 10.38
N GLU A 121 18.68 -10.78 9.36
CA GLU A 121 18.60 -9.33 9.20
C GLU A 121 17.81 -8.69 10.34
N LEU A 122 16.62 -9.23 10.66
CA LEU A 122 15.76 -8.75 11.73
C LEU A 122 16.43 -8.87 13.12
N ILE A 123 17.22 -9.93 13.37
CA ILE A 123 17.99 -10.08 14.59
C ILE A 123 19.01 -8.94 14.78
N LYS A 124 19.65 -8.49 13.71
CA LYS A 124 20.61 -7.37 13.76
C LYS A 124 19.92 -6.04 14.06
N LEU A 125 18.70 -5.86 13.52
CA LEU A 125 17.90 -4.65 13.68
C LEU A 125 17.19 -4.57 15.05
N LEU A 126 16.89 -5.73 15.65
CA LEU A 126 16.07 -5.86 16.86
C LEU A 126 16.78 -6.71 17.93
N PRO A 127 17.91 -6.24 18.45
CA PRO A 127 18.70 -7.02 19.41
C PRO A 127 18.00 -7.25 20.76
N ASP A 128 16.99 -6.43 21.06
CA ASP A 128 16.18 -6.50 22.29
C ASP A 128 15.19 -7.67 22.32
N ILE A 129 14.82 -8.24 21.18
CA ILE A 129 13.84 -9.33 21.08
C ILE A 129 14.36 -10.60 20.38
N VAL A 130 15.67 -10.75 20.29
CA VAL A 130 16.34 -11.86 19.55
C VAL A 130 15.83 -13.26 19.95
N GLY A 131 15.51 -13.46 21.23
CA GLY A 131 15.04 -14.74 21.75
C GLY A 131 13.66 -15.17 21.21
N ASP A 132 12.87 -14.22 20.72
CA ASP A 132 11.51 -14.45 20.24
C ASP A 132 11.42 -14.52 18.70
N ILE A 133 12.53 -14.30 17.99
CA ILE A 133 12.59 -14.25 16.53
C ILE A 133 12.85 -15.64 15.93
N TYR A 134 11.86 -16.22 15.28
CA TYR A 134 11.98 -17.51 14.61
C TYR A 134 11.10 -17.65 13.37
N VAL A 135 11.50 -18.53 12.45
CA VAL A 135 10.76 -18.84 11.23
C VAL A 135 9.58 -19.76 11.56
N VAL A 136 8.40 -19.46 11.01
CA VAL A 136 7.19 -20.26 11.14
C VAL A 136 6.60 -20.57 9.76
N ARG A 137 5.99 -21.74 9.61
CA ARG A 137 5.13 -22.02 8.47
C ARG A 137 3.83 -21.26 8.59
N ASP A 138 3.39 -20.64 7.52
CA ASP A 138 2.16 -19.86 7.47
C ASP A 138 1.55 -19.89 6.07
N LYS A 139 0.28 -19.49 5.96
CA LYS A 139 -0.32 -19.16 4.68
C LYS A 139 0.11 -17.78 4.26
N ILE A 140 0.69 -17.67 3.10
CA ILE A 140 1.11 -16.41 2.49
C ILE A 140 0.29 -16.13 1.25
N THR A 141 0.19 -14.87 0.88
CA THR A 141 -0.49 -14.44 -0.35
C THR A 141 0.55 -14.04 -1.39
N ILE A 142 0.58 -14.72 -2.51
CA ILE A 142 1.41 -14.37 -3.66
C ILE A 142 0.55 -13.84 -4.80
N ILE A 143 1.09 -12.94 -5.59
CA ILE A 143 0.45 -12.41 -6.79
C ILE A 143 0.98 -13.19 -8.00
N GLN A 144 0.11 -13.94 -8.67
CA GLN A 144 0.44 -14.68 -9.89
C GLN A 144 -0.18 -14.05 -11.12
#